data_35ff0f115a85a685a1f37195640c0e7d
#
_entry.id   35ff0f115a85a685a1f37195640c0e7d
#
_cell.length_a   1.000
_cell.length_b   1.000
_cell.length_c   1.000
_cell.angle_alpha   90.00
_cell.angle_beta   90.00
_cell.angle_gamma   90.00
#
_symmetry.space_group_name_H-M   'P 1'
#
loop_
_entity.id
_entity.type
_entity.pdbx_description
1 polymer ?
#
loop_
_entity_poly.entity_id
_entity_poly.type
_entity_poly.pdbx_seq_one_letter_code
_entity_poly.pdbx_strand_id
1 'polypeptide(L)'
;MDRDLVERARRGDQEAFAELVHQVSDTLYGVARRILRDPGLAEDVLQNALVTIWRKLPGLREPDSFEGWAFRILVRACYADAPRNRRWTTTVRVLPVDRASDEDGLTAISDRDELERAFRGLPLDQRAVFVLHHHVGLSLVEVAEVLGIPDGTARSRLFYATRALRSAFDAGRDRPALQEGQLA
;
A
#
# COMPACT_ATOMS: atom_id res chain seq x y z
N MET A 1 -18.09 -6.86 -0.24
CA MET A 1 -17.82 -8.30 -0.63
C MET A 1 -19.10 -9.11 -0.50
N ASP A 2 -19.37 -9.99 -1.45
CA ASP A 2 -20.54 -10.89 -1.38
C ASP A 2 -20.32 -11.96 -0.29
N ARG A 3 -21.23 -11.98 0.70
CA ARG A 3 -21.18 -12.90 1.84
C ARG A 3 -21.33 -14.36 1.41
N ASP A 4 -22.24 -14.65 0.46
CA ASP A 4 -22.48 -16.01 0.00
C ASP A 4 -21.24 -16.57 -0.71
N LEU A 5 -20.58 -15.76 -1.52
CA LEU A 5 -19.33 -16.13 -2.18
C LEU A 5 -18.23 -16.49 -1.15
N VAL A 6 -18.08 -15.71 -0.09
CA VAL A 6 -17.14 -16.01 1.00
C VAL A 6 -17.51 -17.30 1.72
N GLU A 7 -18.79 -17.52 1.99
CA GLU A 7 -19.25 -18.75 2.65
C GLU A 7 -19.04 -20.01 1.80
N ARG A 8 -19.27 -19.93 0.50
CA ARG A 8 -19.01 -21.04 -0.43
C ARG A 8 -17.50 -21.37 -0.49
N ALA A 9 -16.66 -20.35 -0.67
CA ALA A 9 -15.21 -20.53 -0.67
C ALA A 9 -14.69 -21.11 0.67
N ARG A 10 -15.25 -20.67 1.80
CA ARG A 10 -14.94 -21.21 3.14
C ARG A 10 -15.25 -22.70 3.29
N ARG A 11 -16.26 -23.20 2.58
CA ARG A 11 -16.63 -24.63 2.55
C ARG A 11 -15.77 -25.45 1.58
N GLY A 12 -14.80 -24.82 0.91
CA GLY A 12 -13.88 -25.50 0.00
C GLY A 12 -14.30 -25.45 -1.47
N ASP A 13 -15.29 -24.65 -1.84
CA ASP A 13 -15.66 -24.40 -3.24
C ASP A 13 -14.51 -23.63 -3.92
N GLN A 14 -13.83 -24.33 -4.85
CA GLN A 14 -12.66 -23.79 -5.56
C GLN A 14 -13.05 -22.68 -6.55
N GLU A 15 -14.21 -22.79 -7.20
CA GLU A 15 -14.69 -21.77 -8.13
C GLU A 15 -15.04 -20.49 -7.38
N ALA A 16 -15.72 -20.61 -6.24
CA ALA A 16 -16.01 -19.47 -5.38
C ALA A 16 -14.73 -18.81 -4.85
N PHE A 17 -13.70 -19.59 -4.53
CA PHE A 17 -12.41 -19.02 -4.12
C PHE A 17 -11.70 -18.31 -5.28
N ALA A 18 -11.70 -18.88 -6.48
CA ALA A 18 -11.12 -18.25 -7.66
C ALA A 18 -11.79 -16.90 -7.95
N GLU A 19 -13.11 -16.83 -7.83
CA GLU A 19 -13.88 -15.59 -7.96
C GLU A 19 -13.50 -14.56 -6.87
N LEU A 20 -13.39 -15.00 -5.60
CA LEU A 20 -12.92 -14.14 -4.52
C LEU A 20 -11.53 -13.57 -4.80
N VAL A 21 -10.60 -14.43 -5.24
CA VAL A 21 -9.24 -14.01 -5.61
C VAL A 21 -9.29 -12.98 -6.73
N HIS A 22 -10.08 -13.21 -7.75
CA HIS A 22 -10.24 -12.27 -8.86
C HIS A 22 -10.72 -10.89 -8.37
N GLN A 23 -11.71 -10.86 -7.46
CA GLN A 23 -12.26 -9.60 -6.94
C GLN A 23 -11.27 -8.82 -6.04
N VAL A 24 -10.38 -9.49 -5.29
CA VAL A 24 -9.54 -8.82 -4.30
C VAL A 24 -8.09 -8.61 -4.74
N SER A 25 -7.60 -9.34 -5.75
CA SER A 25 -6.17 -9.37 -6.09
C SER A 25 -5.62 -8.01 -6.47
N ASP A 26 -6.33 -7.23 -7.27
CA ASP A 26 -5.87 -5.91 -7.72
C ASP A 26 -5.72 -4.95 -6.52
N THR A 27 -6.69 -4.97 -5.62
CA THR A 27 -6.65 -4.13 -4.41
C THR A 27 -5.52 -4.57 -3.48
N LEU A 28 -5.38 -5.86 -3.22
CA LEU A 28 -4.31 -6.42 -2.38
C LEU A 28 -2.94 -6.14 -2.99
N TYR A 29 -2.76 -6.34 -4.29
CA TYR A 29 -1.52 -6.00 -5.00
C TYR A 29 -1.20 -4.51 -4.90
N GLY A 30 -2.20 -3.66 -5.15
CA GLY A 30 -2.06 -2.21 -5.04
C GLY A 30 -1.59 -1.76 -3.65
N VAL A 31 -2.10 -2.39 -2.59
CA VAL A 31 -1.68 -2.15 -1.21
C VAL A 31 -0.24 -2.64 -0.99
N ALA A 32 0.08 -3.89 -1.36
CA ALA A 32 1.42 -4.45 -1.19
C ALA A 32 2.47 -3.61 -1.92
N ARG A 33 2.22 -3.26 -3.19
CA ARG A 33 3.10 -2.43 -4.01
C ARG A 33 3.39 -1.06 -3.39
N ARG A 34 2.37 -0.41 -2.82
CA ARG A 34 2.54 0.89 -2.16
C ARG A 34 3.28 0.77 -0.83
N ILE A 35 3.05 -0.28 -0.06
CA ILE A 35 3.72 -0.51 1.21
C ILE A 35 5.20 -0.88 0.98
N LEU A 36 5.49 -1.81 0.07
CA LEU A 36 6.83 -2.38 -0.15
C LEU A 36 7.68 -1.52 -1.09
N ARG A 37 7.06 -0.82 -2.05
CA ARG A 37 7.74 -0.01 -3.07
C ARG A 37 8.64 -0.82 -4.01
N ASP A 38 8.41 -2.11 -4.08
CA ASP A 38 9.09 -3.07 -4.93
C ASP A 38 8.01 -3.96 -5.59
N PRO A 39 7.81 -3.87 -6.91
CA PRO A 39 6.78 -4.64 -7.62
C PRO A 39 6.99 -6.16 -7.52
N GLY A 40 8.23 -6.63 -7.66
CA GLY A 40 8.53 -8.06 -7.59
C GLY A 40 8.26 -8.62 -6.19
N LEU A 41 8.70 -7.92 -5.16
CA LEU A 41 8.40 -8.30 -3.77
C LEU A 41 6.89 -8.22 -3.48
N ALA A 42 6.18 -7.26 -4.07
CA ALA A 42 4.73 -7.15 -3.90
C ALA A 42 3.98 -8.34 -4.53
N GLU A 43 4.43 -8.83 -5.68
CA GLU A 43 3.90 -10.04 -6.33
C GLU A 43 4.13 -11.28 -5.47
N ASP A 44 5.35 -11.49 -4.97
CA ASP A 44 5.69 -12.61 -4.09
C ASP A 44 4.85 -12.59 -2.81
N VAL A 45 4.73 -11.41 -2.18
CA VAL A 45 3.94 -11.22 -0.98
C VAL A 45 2.45 -11.47 -1.24
N LEU A 46 1.91 -11.00 -2.36
CA LEU A 46 0.53 -11.27 -2.75
C LEU A 46 0.28 -12.78 -2.89
N GLN A 47 1.14 -13.50 -3.62
CA GLN A 47 1.00 -14.94 -3.81
C GLN A 47 1.03 -15.68 -2.47
N ASN A 48 1.97 -15.35 -1.59
CA ASN A 48 2.07 -15.91 -0.25
C ASN A 48 0.83 -15.60 0.61
N ALA A 49 0.30 -14.39 0.49
CA ALA A 49 -0.92 -13.98 1.19
C ALA A 49 -2.13 -14.76 0.68
N LEU A 50 -2.31 -14.93 -0.64
CA LEU A 50 -3.41 -15.70 -1.23
C LEU A 50 -3.38 -17.17 -0.82
N VAL A 51 -2.20 -17.80 -0.80
CA VAL A 51 -2.03 -19.16 -0.28
C VAL A 51 -2.40 -19.25 1.21
N THR A 52 -2.02 -18.24 1.98
CA THR A 52 -2.36 -18.18 3.41
C THR A 52 -3.86 -17.96 3.63
N ILE A 53 -4.49 -17.12 2.80
CA ILE A 53 -5.95 -16.89 2.79
C ILE A 53 -6.65 -18.22 2.52
N TRP A 54 -6.29 -18.92 1.44
CA TRP A 54 -6.87 -20.23 1.11
C TRP A 54 -6.84 -21.20 2.27
N ARG A 55 -5.66 -21.37 2.88
CA ARG A 55 -5.46 -22.32 3.98
C ARG A 55 -6.24 -21.95 5.25
N LYS A 56 -6.42 -20.67 5.52
CA LYS A 56 -7.04 -20.17 6.76
C LYS A 56 -8.50 -19.80 6.61
N LEU A 57 -9.01 -19.70 5.39
CA LEU A 57 -10.39 -19.30 5.09
C LEU A 57 -11.44 -20.19 5.79
N PRO A 58 -11.27 -21.53 5.90
CA PRO A 58 -12.20 -22.36 6.66
C PRO A 58 -12.40 -21.96 8.13
N GLY A 59 -11.40 -21.29 8.72
CA GLY A 59 -11.42 -20.79 10.10
C GLY A 59 -11.98 -19.36 10.25
N LEU A 60 -12.34 -18.70 9.16
CA LEU A 60 -12.94 -17.36 9.23
C LEU A 60 -14.36 -17.47 9.84
N ARG A 61 -14.57 -16.82 10.99
CA ARG A 61 -15.85 -16.91 11.72
C ARG A 61 -16.93 -16.06 11.08
N GLU A 62 -16.58 -14.81 10.73
CA GLU A 62 -17.50 -13.82 10.20
C GLU A 62 -17.16 -13.52 8.73
N PRO A 63 -17.97 -14.00 7.76
CA PRO A 63 -17.74 -13.77 6.34
C PRO A 63 -17.67 -12.29 5.97
N ASP A 64 -18.46 -11.44 6.63
CA ASP A 64 -18.47 -9.99 6.40
C ASP A 64 -17.16 -9.30 6.76
N SER A 65 -16.31 -9.95 7.59
CA SER A 65 -14.97 -9.47 7.97
C SER A 65 -13.88 -9.87 6.98
N PHE A 66 -14.21 -10.55 5.87
CA PHE A 66 -13.23 -11.12 4.95
C PHE A 66 -12.19 -10.10 4.46
N GLU A 67 -12.62 -8.92 4.03
CA GLU A 67 -11.71 -7.90 3.48
C GLU A 67 -10.68 -7.44 4.51
N GLY A 68 -11.13 -7.03 5.69
CA GLY A 68 -10.23 -6.62 6.78
C GLY A 68 -9.29 -7.76 7.23
N TRP A 69 -9.80 -8.99 7.22
CA TRP A 69 -9.00 -10.18 7.55
C TRP A 69 -7.96 -10.47 6.44
N ALA A 70 -8.30 -10.32 5.17
CA ALA A 70 -7.38 -10.48 4.04
C ALA A 70 -6.28 -9.40 4.07
N PHE A 71 -6.62 -8.13 4.33
CA PHE A 71 -5.63 -7.07 4.53
C PHE A 71 -4.70 -7.37 5.69
N ARG A 72 -5.21 -7.92 6.80
CA ARG A 72 -4.37 -8.32 7.94
C ARG A 72 -3.33 -9.37 7.56
N ILE A 73 -3.72 -10.36 6.74
CA ILE A 73 -2.79 -11.38 6.24
C ILE A 73 -1.75 -10.74 5.33
N LEU A 74 -2.18 -9.93 4.36
CA LEU A 74 -1.29 -9.26 3.42
C LEU A 74 -0.26 -8.36 4.12
N VAL A 75 -0.72 -7.50 5.03
CA VAL A 75 0.19 -6.58 5.72
C VAL A 75 1.19 -7.31 6.60
N ARG A 76 0.78 -8.40 7.27
CA ARG A 76 1.71 -9.25 8.01
C ARG A 76 2.77 -9.87 7.10
N ALA A 77 2.40 -10.30 5.89
CA ALA A 77 3.35 -10.77 4.90
C ALA A 77 4.29 -9.65 4.44
N CYS A 78 3.77 -8.43 4.18
CA CYS A 78 4.60 -7.27 3.88
C CYS A 78 5.64 -6.98 4.98
N TYR A 79 5.26 -7.08 6.25
CA TYR A 79 6.19 -6.87 7.37
C TYR A 79 7.22 -8.00 7.50
N ALA A 80 6.86 -9.24 7.18
CA ALA A 80 7.76 -10.38 7.26
C ALA A 80 8.84 -10.34 6.18
N ASP A 81 8.46 -9.95 4.96
CA ASP A 81 9.32 -9.94 3.78
C ASP A 81 9.98 -8.57 3.52
N ALA A 82 9.55 -7.52 4.24
CA ALA A 82 10.23 -6.25 4.19
C ALA A 82 11.71 -6.43 4.60
N PRO A 83 12.66 -5.93 3.80
CA PRO A 83 14.07 -6.15 4.04
C PRO A 83 14.47 -5.54 5.39
N ARG A 84 14.53 -6.36 6.42
CA ARG A 84 14.92 -5.99 7.80
C ARG A 84 16.34 -5.49 7.91
N ASN A 85 17.19 -5.70 6.88
CA ASN A 85 18.59 -5.33 6.92
C ASN A 85 19.31 -5.41 5.58
N ARG A 86 18.66 -5.14 4.45
CA ARG A 86 19.44 -4.82 3.26
C ARG A 86 19.85 -3.37 3.40
N ARG A 87 21.11 -3.14 3.76
CA ARG A 87 21.80 -1.92 3.41
C ARG A 87 21.37 -1.58 2.00
N TRP A 88 20.68 -0.48 1.87
CA TRP A 88 20.15 0.06 0.63
C TRP A 88 21.31 0.23 -0.37
N THR A 89 21.63 -0.81 -1.14
CA THR A 89 22.45 -0.68 -2.32
C THR A 89 21.51 -0.24 -3.43
N THR A 90 21.64 1.01 -3.73
CA THR A 90 21.03 1.75 -4.80
C THR A 90 21.14 0.99 -6.12
N THR A 91 20.05 0.39 -6.58
CA THR A 91 19.84 0.19 -8.01
C THR A 91 18.40 0.57 -8.28
N VAL A 92 18.23 1.85 -8.57
CA VAL A 92 16.95 2.42 -8.99
C VAL A 92 16.65 1.91 -10.39
N ARG A 93 15.86 0.84 -10.51
CA ARG A 93 15.06 0.65 -11.71
C ARG A 93 13.79 1.47 -11.53
N VAL A 94 13.79 2.65 -12.11
CA VAL A 94 12.58 3.46 -12.29
C VAL A 94 11.71 2.68 -13.29
N LEU A 95 10.71 1.96 -12.79
CA LEU A 95 9.62 1.48 -13.64
C LEU A 95 8.59 2.60 -13.78
N PRO A 96 8.04 2.81 -14.97
CA PRO A 96 7.03 3.84 -15.18
C PRO A 96 5.82 3.57 -14.30
N VAL A 97 5.42 4.57 -13.55
CA VAL A 97 4.10 4.59 -12.90
C VAL A 97 3.09 4.70 -14.02
N ASP A 98 2.09 3.79 -14.06
CA ASP A 98 0.96 3.91 -14.96
C ASP A 98 0.43 5.34 -14.92
N ARG A 99 0.51 5.99 -16.08
CA ARG A 99 0.02 7.32 -16.30
C ARG A 99 -1.50 7.28 -16.27
N ALA A 100 -2.10 7.76 -15.19
CA ALA A 100 -3.35 8.48 -15.35
C ALA A 100 -2.96 9.82 -15.97
N SER A 101 -3.43 10.04 -17.17
CA SER A 101 -3.27 11.28 -17.93
C SER A 101 -3.86 12.44 -17.14
N ASP A 102 -3.03 13.44 -16.86
CA ASP A 102 -3.49 14.82 -16.79
C ASP A 102 -2.35 15.72 -17.27
N GLU A 103 -2.66 16.44 -18.33
CA GLU A 103 -1.84 17.46 -18.96
C GLU A 103 -1.79 18.70 -18.06
N ASP A 104 -0.73 18.80 -17.25
CA ASP A 104 -0.20 20.08 -16.81
C ASP A 104 1.29 19.93 -16.57
N GLY A 105 2.07 20.66 -17.43
CA GLY A 105 3.46 20.37 -17.68
C GLY A 105 4.42 20.54 -16.50
N LEU A 106 5.61 20.14 -16.71
CA LEU A 106 6.93 20.23 -16.05
C LEU A 106 7.01 20.53 -14.56
N THR A 107 6.23 21.46 -13.99
CA THR A 107 6.16 21.72 -12.53
C THR A 107 5.45 20.60 -11.77
N ALA A 108 4.38 20.04 -12.32
CA ALA A 108 3.65 18.91 -11.72
C ALA A 108 4.51 17.63 -11.67
N ILE A 109 5.45 17.46 -12.59
CA ILE A 109 6.38 16.32 -12.61
C ILE A 109 7.37 16.43 -11.45
N SER A 110 7.90 17.62 -11.19
CA SER A 110 8.85 17.87 -10.09
C SER A 110 8.20 17.65 -8.73
N ASP A 111 7.00 18.17 -8.52
CA ASP A 111 6.24 18.02 -7.28
C ASP A 111 5.88 16.55 -7.00
N ARG A 112 5.53 15.81 -8.07
CA ARG A 112 5.20 14.39 -8.00
C ARG A 112 6.42 13.54 -7.63
N ASP A 113 7.58 13.86 -8.19
CA ASP A 113 8.83 13.14 -7.89
C ASP A 113 9.31 13.41 -6.45
N GLU A 114 9.09 14.61 -5.92
CA GLU A 114 9.40 14.93 -4.54
C GLU A 114 8.46 14.23 -3.56
N LEU A 115 7.16 14.24 -3.84
CA LEU A 115 6.18 13.50 -3.04
C LEU A 115 6.46 11.99 -3.05
N GLU A 116 6.83 11.46 -4.20
CA GLU A 116 7.19 10.05 -4.36
C GLU A 116 8.46 9.70 -3.57
N ARG A 117 9.47 10.58 -3.57
CA ARG A 117 10.69 10.43 -2.75
C ARG A 117 10.37 10.48 -1.27
N ALA A 118 9.54 11.44 -0.85
CA ALA A 118 9.11 11.55 0.55
C ALA A 118 8.33 10.31 1.00
N PHE A 119 7.41 9.82 0.15
CA PHE A 119 6.65 8.61 0.44
C PHE A 119 7.57 7.38 0.57
N ARG A 120 8.60 7.27 -0.26
CA ARG A 120 9.64 6.22 -0.13
C ARG A 120 10.42 6.32 1.17
N GLY A 121 10.67 7.53 1.64
CA GLY A 121 11.37 7.81 2.90
C GLY A 121 10.57 7.49 4.16
N LEU A 122 9.25 7.30 4.06
CA LEU A 122 8.42 6.94 5.21
C LEU A 122 8.84 5.58 5.79
N PRO A 123 8.91 5.45 7.11
CA PRO A 123 8.99 4.14 7.77
C PRO A 123 7.85 3.23 7.31
N LEU A 124 8.13 1.92 7.22
CA LEU A 124 7.17 0.92 6.73
C LEU A 124 5.84 0.97 7.45
N ASP A 125 5.85 1.13 8.77
CA ASP A 125 4.69 1.20 9.63
C ASP A 125 3.84 2.47 9.42
N GLN A 126 4.47 3.61 9.16
CA GLN A 126 3.77 4.85 8.80
C GLN A 126 3.17 4.74 7.40
N ARG A 127 3.89 4.13 6.47
CA ARG A 127 3.42 3.89 5.10
C ARG A 127 2.24 2.94 5.07
N ALA A 128 2.27 1.86 5.86
CA ALA A 128 1.14 0.92 5.97
C ALA A 128 -0.14 1.60 6.47
N VAL A 129 -0.04 2.41 7.54
CA VAL A 129 -1.19 3.19 8.04
C VAL A 129 -1.72 4.15 6.99
N PHE A 130 -0.83 4.88 6.32
CA PHE A 130 -1.20 5.84 5.29
C PHE A 130 -1.92 5.17 4.10
N VAL A 131 -1.40 4.05 3.61
CA VAL A 131 -1.99 3.30 2.49
C VAL A 131 -3.35 2.73 2.85
N LEU A 132 -3.48 2.09 4.01
CA LEU A 132 -4.76 1.52 4.44
C LEU A 132 -5.83 2.59 4.65
N HIS A 133 -5.46 3.76 5.18
CA HIS A 133 -6.42 4.83 5.42
C HIS A 133 -6.78 5.59 4.14
N HIS A 134 -5.79 6.07 3.35
CA HIS A 134 -6.05 6.96 2.22
C HIS A 134 -6.29 6.23 0.89
N HIS A 135 -5.70 5.05 0.68
CA HIS A 135 -5.88 4.31 -0.57
C HIS A 135 -6.99 3.27 -0.48
N VAL A 136 -7.10 2.56 0.64
CA VAL A 136 -8.18 1.58 0.84
C VAL A 136 -9.45 2.24 1.39
N GLY A 137 -9.34 3.36 2.10
CA GLY A 137 -10.47 4.08 2.70
C GLY A 137 -10.90 3.59 4.07
N LEU A 138 -10.06 2.78 4.75
CA LEU A 138 -10.37 2.29 6.09
C LEU A 138 -10.36 3.44 7.11
N SER A 139 -11.28 3.42 8.04
CA SER A 139 -11.23 4.26 9.23
C SER A 139 -9.99 3.93 10.07
N LEU A 140 -9.55 4.87 10.92
CA LEU A 140 -8.36 4.62 11.78
C LEU A 140 -8.58 3.48 12.77
N VAL A 141 -9.81 3.22 13.19
CA VAL A 141 -10.15 2.08 14.03
C VAL A 141 -9.92 0.77 13.26
N GLU A 142 -10.45 0.67 12.04
CA GLU A 142 -10.23 -0.51 11.18
C GLU A 142 -8.76 -0.71 10.83
N VAL A 143 -8.03 0.38 10.55
CA VAL A 143 -6.57 0.33 10.34
C VAL A 143 -5.85 -0.22 11.58
N ALA A 144 -6.22 0.22 12.78
CA ALA A 144 -5.64 -0.26 14.03
C ALA A 144 -5.91 -1.77 14.22
N GLU A 145 -7.13 -2.22 13.93
CA GLU A 145 -7.51 -3.63 13.95
C GLU A 145 -6.73 -4.47 12.94
N VAL A 146 -6.62 -4.00 11.67
CA VAL A 146 -5.87 -4.68 10.61
C VAL A 146 -4.40 -4.82 11.00
N LEU A 147 -3.80 -3.78 11.56
CA LEU A 147 -2.38 -3.77 11.96
C LEU A 147 -2.13 -4.44 13.32
N GLY A 148 -3.16 -4.65 14.13
CA GLY A 148 -3.05 -5.18 15.48
C GLY A 148 -2.32 -4.23 16.43
N ILE A 149 -2.59 -2.92 16.32
CA ILE A 149 -1.99 -1.84 17.11
C ILE A 149 -3.07 -1.03 17.83
N PRO A 150 -2.74 -0.30 18.92
CA PRO A 150 -3.68 0.61 19.54
C PRO A 150 -4.10 1.76 18.60
N ASP A 151 -5.34 2.26 18.71
CA ASP A 151 -5.89 3.38 17.92
C ASP A 151 -5.01 4.63 17.99
N GLY A 152 -4.50 4.95 19.19
CA GLY A 152 -3.59 6.08 19.40
C GLY A 152 -2.29 5.93 18.60
N THR A 153 -1.82 4.70 18.41
CA THR A 153 -0.64 4.40 17.58
C THR A 153 -0.96 4.60 16.10
N ALA A 154 -2.13 4.14 15.63
CA ALA A 154 -2.55 4.39 14.25
C ALA A 154 -2.66 5.89 13.95
N ARG A 155 -3.29 6.66 14.85
CA ARG A 155 -3.39 8.14 14.74
C ARG A 155 -2.03 8.82 14.68
N SER A 156 -1.12 8.47 15.58
CA SER A 156 0.22 9.10 15.60
C SER A 156 1.04 8.74 14.35
N ARG A 157 0.99 7.50 13.88
CA ARG A 157 1.66 7.08 12.64
C ARG A 157 1.11 7.83 11.43
N LEU A 158 -0.22 7.98 11.32
CA LEU A 158 -0.83 8.75 10.24
C LEU A 158 -0.42 10.22 10.30
N PHE A 159 -0.44 10.83 11.50
CA PHE A 159 -0.02 12.20 11.70
C PHE A 159 1.42 12.45 11.22
N TYR A 160 2.36 11.60 11.62
CA TYR A 160 3.76 11.73 11.20
C TYR A 160 3.94 11.49 9.70
N ALA A 161 3.25 10.49 9.13
CA ALA A 161 3.27 10.25 7.68
C ALA A 161 2.78 11.48 6.90
N THR A 162 1.61 12.00 7.26
CA THR A 162 1.01 13.17 6.61
C THR A 162 1.88 14.41 6.76
N ARG A 163 2.48 14.63 7.95
CA ARG A 163 3.39 15.77 8.19
C ARG A 163 4.63 15.68 7.31
N ALA A 164 5.25 14.49 7.21
CA ALA A 164 6.43 14.29 6.37
C ALA A 164 6.13 14.56 4.89
N LEU A 165 4.98 14.07 4.40
CA LEU A 165 4.57 14.29 3.01
C LEU A 165 4.24 15.76 2.72
N ARG A 166 3.57 16.46 3.64
CA ARG A 166 3.31 17.90 3.50
C ARG A 166 4.60 18.71 3.46
N SER A 167 5.54 18.45 4.38
CA SER A 167 6.82 19.16 4.39
C SER A 167 7.61 18.98 3.10
N ALA A 168 7.54 17.79 2.48
CA ALA A 168 8.19 17.53 1.19
C ALA A 168 7.48 18.29 0.06
N PHE A 169 6.16 18.32 0.07
CA PHE A 169 5.36 19.05 -0.94
C PHE A 169 5.60 20.56 -0.88
N ASP A 170 5.64 21.13 0.34
CA ASP A 170 5.91 22.56 0.53
C ASP A 170 7.34 22.92 0.10
N ALA A 171 8.33 22.07 0.40
CA ALA A 171 9.71 22.28 -0.02
C ALA A 171 9.89 22.23 -1.56
N GLY A 172 9.07 21.44 -2.27
CA GLY A 172 9.05 21.39 -3.73
C GLY A 172 8.58 22.71 -4.34
N ARG A 173 7.55 23.30 -3.75
CA ARG A 173 6.95 24.56 -4.24
C ARG A 173 7.80 25.80 -3.99
N ASP A 174 8.64 25.78 -2.95
CA ASP A 174 9.53 26.90 -2.60
C ASP A 174 10.84 26.90 -3.43
N ARG A 175 11.06 25.92 -4.29
CA ARG A 175 12.18 25.95 -5.24
C ARG A 175 11.87 26.89 -6.38
N PRO A 176 12.62 28.02 -6.53
CA PRO A 176 12.49 28.87 -7.71
C PRO A 176 12.83 28.04 -8.95
N ALA A 177 11.97 28.12 -9.97
CA ALA A 177 12.27 27.56 -11.28
C ALA A 177 13.67 28.03 -11.68
N LEU A 178 14.61 27.10 -11.83
CA LEU A 178 15.93 27.41 -12.36
C LEU A 178 15.72 28.09 -13.72
N GLN A 179 16.03 29.37 -13.78
CA GLN A 179 16.03 30.15 -15.01
C GLN A 179 16.95 29.44 -16.03
N GLU A 180 16.36 28.74 -16.98
CA GLU A 180 17.01 28.49 -18.26
C GLU A 180 17.13 29.80 -18.98
N GLY A 181 18.24 30.47 -18.82
CA GLY A 181 18.46 31.74 -19.49
C GLY A 181 19.79 32.38 -19.16
N GLN A 182 20.89 31.72 -19.48
CA GLN A 182 22.17 32.40 -19.76
C GLN A 182 23.18 31.47 -20.43
N LEU A 183 22.96 31.24 -21.71
CA LEU A 183 24.05 30.95 -22.64
C LEU A 183 23.75 31.76 -23.90
N ALA A 184 24.20 32.98 -23.91
CA ALA A 184 24.46 33.77 -25.11
C ALA A 184 25.94 33.61 -25.48
#